data_0f3f0b0cb5af60b414a8c1fb823a2615
#
_entry.id   0f3f0b0cb5af60b414a8c1fb823a2615
#
_cell.length_a   1.000
_cell.length_b   1.000
_cell.length_c   1.000
_cell.angle_alpha   90.00
_cell.angle_beta   90.00
_cell.angle_gamma   90.00
#
_symmetry.space_group_name_H-M   'P 1'
#
loop_
_entity.id
_entity.type
_entity.pdbx_description
1 polymer ?
#
loop_
_entity_poly.entity_id
_entity_poly.type
_entity_poly.pdbx_seq_one_letter_code
_entity_poly.pdbx_strand_id
1 'polypeptide(L)'
;MRKVITYGTYDLLHQGHINLLRRAKALGDYLIVGVTSDSFDRNRGKLNVRNNVLERVDAVRQTGLADQIIIEDYVGQKIDDIQHYDVDVFAIGSDWEGKFDYLREFCEVVYLPRTQGISSTALRNQTQQIVRLGIVGAGRIASRFVPEASFVSGVYLLSLIHI
;
A
#
# COMPACT_ATOMS: atom_id res chain seq x y z
N MET A 1 -16.91 13.00 21.23
CA MET A 1 -15.61 12.74 20.54
C MET A 1 -15.93 12.10 19.19
N ARG A 2 -15.66 12.80 18.11
CA ARG A 2 -15.92 12.30 16.75
C ARG A 2 -14.77 11.42 16.28
N LYS A 3 -15.05 10.16 16.02
CA LYS A 3 -14.06 9.14 15.63
C LYS A 3 -14.05 8.94 14.12
N VAL A 4 -12.86 8.97 13.55
CA VAL A 4 -12.61 8.74 12.12
C VAL A 4 -11.78 7.48 11.95
N ILE A 5 -12.11 6.64 10.97
CA ILE A 5 -11.30 5.49 10.60
C ILE A 5 -10.87 5.59 9.14
N THR A 6 -9.64 5.20 8.85
CA THR A 6 -9.12 5.08 7.49
C THR A 6 -8.27 3.82 7.36
N TYR A 7 -8.17 3.29 6.15
CA TYR A 7 -7.42 2.06 5.87
C TYR A 7 -6.46 2.23 4.71
N GLY A 8 -5.36 1.52 4.77
CA GLY A 8 -4.40 1.49 3.68
C GLY A 8 -3.27 0.50 3.90
N THR A 9 -2.51 0.24 2.85
CA THR A 9 -1.28 -0.55 2.94
C THR A 9 -0.15 0.29 3.55
N TYR A 10 -0.07 1.57 3.23
CA TYR A 10 0.96 2.52 3.70
C TYR A 10 2.38 2.05 3.40
N ASP A 11 2.56 1.36 2.28
CA ASP A 11 3.88 0.92 1.83
C ASP A 11 4.71 2.08 1.31
N LEU A 12 5.99 2.13 1.68
CA LEU A 12 6.89 3.25 1.33
C LEU A 12 6.25 4.60 1.67
N LEU A 13 5.88 4.78 2.94
CA LEU A 13 5.14 5.97 3.39
C LEU A 13 5.71 7.26 2.78
N HIS A 14 4.85 8.02 2.12
CA HIS A 14 5.22 9.23 1.39
C HIS A 14 4.26 10.38 1.71
N GLN A 15 4.55 11.57 1.18
CA GLN A 15 3.77 12.78 1.45
C GLN A 15 2.28 12.62 1.10
N GLY A 16 1.94 11.83 0.07
CA GLY A 16 0.55 11.53 -0.28
C GLY A 16 -0.22 10.81 0.85
N HIS A 17 0.42 9.84 1.51
CA HIS A 17 -0.15 9.17 2.68
C HIS A 17 -0.30 10.14 3.86
N ILE A 18 0.71 10.95 4.13
CA ILE A 18 0.68 11.94 5.21
C ILE A 18 -0.46 12.95 4.99
N ASN A 19 -0.63 13.43 3.76
CA ASN A 19 -1.72 14.35 3.43
C ASN A 19 -3.10 13.71 3.60
N LEU A 20 -3.24 12.43 3.21
CA LEU A 20 -4.48 11.68 3.43
C LEU A 20 -4.79 11.57 4.93
N LEU A 21 -3.81 11.19 5.74
CA LEU A 21 -3.96 11.05 7.19
C LEU A 21 -4.32 12.40 7.85
N ARG A 22 -3.70 13.51 7.44
CA ARG A 22 -4.06 14.86 7.92
C ARG A 22 -5.50 15.23 7.58
N ARG A 23 -5.92 14.97 6.34
CA ARG A 23 -7.30 15.24 5.91
C ARG A 23 -8.30 14.37 6.65
N ALA A 24 -7.99 13.09 6.87
CA ALA A 24 -8.81 12.20 7.67
C ALA A 24 -8.90 12.69 9.13
N LYS A 25 -7.76 13.05 9.74
CA LYS A 25 -7.71 13.60 11.11
C LYS A 25 -8.55 14.87 11.26
N ALA A 26 -8.59 15.72 10.24
CA ALA A 26 -9.36 16.97 10.27
C ALA A 26 -10.89 16.76 10.26
N LEU A 27 -11.36 15.54 9.97
CA LEU A 27 -12.80 15.20 9.99
C LEU A 27 -13.33 14.90 11.41
N GLY A 28 -12.46 14.72 12.39
CA GLY A 28 -12.88 14.41 13.75
C GLY A 28 -11.79 14.64 14.79
N ASP A 29 -12.05 14.15 16.00
CA ASP A 29 -11.18 14.34 17.17
C ASP A 29 -10.19 13.18 17.34
N TYR A 30 -10.55 12.00 16.88
CA TYR A 30 -9.81 10.75 17.09
C TYR A 30 -9.69 9.99 15.78
N LEU A 31 -8.45 9.69 15.35
CA LEU A 31 -8.16 8.98 14.12
C LEU A 31 -7.67 7.57 14.40
N ILE A 32 -8.41 6.59 13.89
CA ILE A 32 -8.02 5.18 13.84
C ILE A 32 -7.46 4.88 12.43
N VAL A 33 -6.29 4.29 12.37
CA VAL A 33 -5.65 3.91 11.10
C VAL A 33 -5.52 2.40 11.01
N GLY A 34 -6.21 1.78 10.07
CA GLY A 34 -6.10 0.37 9.74
C GLY A 34 -4.99 0.13 8.72
N VAL A 35 -3.97 -0.63 9.10
CA VAL A 35 -2.88 -1.05 8.22
C VAL A 35 -3.12 -2.49 7.79
N THR A 36 -3.14 -2.75 6.48
CA THR A 36 -3.37 -4.10 5.96
C THR A 36 -2.23 -5.06 6.34
N SER A 37 -2.57 -6.29 6.76
CA SER A 37 -1.56 -7.31 7.02
C SER A 37 -0.88 -7.79 5.74
N ASP A 38 0.30 -8.38 5.87
CA ASP A 38 1.04 -8.92 4.72
C ASP A 38 0.29 -10.08 4.04
N SER A 39 -0.40 -10.92 4.83
CA SER A 39 -1.24 -12.00 4.32
C SER A 39 -2.46 -11.48 3.58
N PHE A 40 -3.13 -10.48 4.13
CA PHE A 40 -4.30 -9.87 3.52
C PHE A 40 -3.96 -9.16 2.21
N ASP A 41 -2.83 -8.45 2.14
CA ASP A 41 -2.36 -7.83 0.91
C ASP A 41 -2.04 -8.88 -0.17
N ARG A 42 -1.36 -9.97 0.18
CA ARG A 42 -1.10 -11.08 -0.76
C ARG A 42 -2.39 -11.72 -1.28
N ASN A 43 -3.35 -11.99 -0.41
CA ASN A 43 -4.63 -12.60 -0.77
C ASN A 43 -5.46 -11.72 -1.73
N ARG A 44 -5.27 -10.41 -1.68
CA ARG A 44 -5.88 -9.44 -2.61
C ARG A 44 -5.07 -9.23 -3.90
N GLY A 45 -3.99 -9.98 -4.10
CA GLY A 45 -3.12 -9.87 -5.28
C GLY A 45 -2.09 -8.73 -5.21
N LYS A 46 -1.88 -8.13 -4.04
CA LYS A 46 -0.87 -7.09 -3.82
C LYS A 46 0.47 -7.73 -3.46
N LEU A 47 1.22 -8.16 -4.48
CA LEU A 47 2.43 -8.98 -4.31
C LEU A 47 3.73 -8.17 -4.19
N ASN A 48 3.70 -6.87 -4.46
CA ASN A 48 4.89 -6.01 -4.57
C ASN A 48 5.02 -5.01 -3.41
N VAL A 49 4.45 -5.31 -2.26
CA VAL A 49 4.64 -4.53 -1.03
C VAL A 49 6.08 -4.72 -0.55
N ARG A 50 6.78 -3.62 -0.28
CA ARG A 50 8.21 -3.62 0.09
C ARG A 50 8.43 -3.78 1.58
N ASN A 51 7.71 -3.02 2.39
CA ASN A 51 7.83 -3.04 3.84
C ASN A 51 6.86 -4.06 4.44
N ASN A 52 7.30 -4.81 5.43
CA ASN A 52 6.41 -5.69 6.18
C ASN A 52 5.41 -4.87 7.03
N VAL A 53 4.39 -5.54 7.58
CA VAL A 53 3.33 -4.86 8.32
C VAL A 53 3.86 -4.07 9.52
N LEU A 54 4.87 -4.57 10.24
CA LEU A 54 5.43 -3.88 11.41
C LEU A 54 6.15 -2.60 11.00
N GLU A 55 6.93 -2.63 9.93
CA GLU A 55 7.60 -1.44 9.38
C GLU A 55 6.57 -0.38 8.94
N ARG A 56 5.47 -0.83 8.32
CA ARG A 56 4.40 0.07 7.86
C ARG A 56 3.61 0.68 9.03
N VAL A 57 3.34 -0.10 10.06
CA VAL A 57 2.74 0.38 11.32
C VAL A 57 3.63 1.42 12.00
N ASP A 58 4.94 1.15 12.08
CA ASP A 58 5.88 2.09 12.68
C ASP A 58 5.98 3.40 11.86
N ALA A 59 5.98 3.32 10.54
CA ALA A 59 5.98 4.50 9.69
C ALA A 59 4.72 5.36 9.92
N VAL A 60 3.54 4.75 10.03
CA VAL A 60 2.29 5.45 10.37
C VAL A 60 2.38 6.06 11.77
N ARG A 61 2.88 5.32 12.76
CA ARG A 61 3.03 5.81 14.14
C ARG A 61 3.94 7.04 14.20
N GLN A 62 5.04 7.04 13.46
CA GLN A 62 5.99 8.15 13.43
C GLN A 62 5.41 9.44 12.84
N THR A 63 4.31 9.38 12.08
CA THR A 63 3.63 10.59 11.61
C THR A 63 3.01 11.41 12.74
N GLY A 64 2.71 10.78 13.88
CA GLY A 64 2.01 11.40 15.01
C GLY A 64 0.53 11.76 14.72
N LEU A 65 -0.02 11.34 13.59
CA LEU A 65 -1.39 11.68 13.17
C LEU A 65 -2.43 10.67 13.64
N ALA A 66 -2.04 9.39 13.77
CA ALA A 66 -2.92 8.33 14.25
C ALA A 66 -3.00 8.34 15.79
N ASP A 67 -4.22 8.35 16.33
CA ASP A 67 -4.45 8.15 17.76
C ASP A 67 -4.45 6.66 18.11
N GLN A 68 -4.90 5.84 17.17
CA GLN A 68 -4.88 4.37 17.28
C GLN A 68 -4.52 3.75 15.94
N ILE A 69 -3.76 2.65 15.99
CA ILE A 69 -3.42 1.86 14.80
C ILE A 69 -3.91 0.43 15.02
N ILE A 70 -4.61 -0.10 14.02
CA ILE A 70 -5.12 -1.47 14.01
C ILE A 70 -4.62 -2.20 12.76
N ILE A 71 -4.68 -3.51 12.76
CA ILE A 71 -4.33 -4.34 11.60
C ILE A 71 -5.60 -4.80 10.91
N GLU A 72 -5.67 -4.62 9.60
CA GLU A 72 -6.73 -5.21 8.76
C GLU A 72 -6.26 -6.54 8.20
N ASP A 73 -6.95 -7.62 8.55
CA ASP A 73 -6.52 -8.99 8.26
C ASP A 73 -7.55 -9.82 7.47
N TYR A 74 -8.80 -9.37 7.37
CA TYR A 74 -9.85 -10.11 6.68
C TYR A 74 -10.88 -9.22 5.97
N VAL A 75 -11.56 -9.82 4.98
CA VAL A 75 -12.64 -9.17 4.24
C VAL A 75 -13.86 -8.98 5.16
N GLY A 76 -14.42 -7.78 5.19
CA GLY A 76 -15.55 -7.43 6.06
C GLY A 76 -15.16 -6.80 7.39
N GLN A 77 -13.89 -6.84 7.78
CA GLN A 77 -13.40 -6.25 9.03
C GLN A 77 -13.80 -4.77 9.21
N LYS A 78 -13.91 -4.03 8.12
CA LYS A 78 -14.30 -2.61 8.20
C LYS A 78 -15.65 -2.39 8.89
N ILE A 79 -16.62 -3.28 8.66
CA ILE A 79 -17.93 -3.21 9.33
C ILE A 79 -17.76 -3.52 10.82
N ASP A 80 -17.03 -4.59 11.14
CA ASP A 80 -16.78 -5.00 12.51
C ASP A 80 -16.06 -3.90 13.30
N ASP A 81 -15.04 -3.28 12.70
CA ASP A 81 -14.28 -2.21 13.33
C ASP A 81 -15.11 -0.93 13.52
N ILE A 82 -15.93 -0.54 12.52
CA ILE A 82 -16.81 0.62 12.63
C ILE A 82 -17.78 0.44 13.79
N GLN A 83 -18.37 -0.74 13.96
CA GLN A 83 -19.27 -1.04 15.06
C GLN A 83 -18.55 -1.17 16.39
N HIS A 84 -17.40 -1.85 16.42
CA HIS A 84 -16.63 -2.10 17.65
C HIS A 84 -16.08 -0.81 18.27
N TYR A 85 -15.61 0.13 17.44
CA TYR A 85 -15.02 1.39 17.89
C TYR A 85 -16.01 2.55 17.94
N ASP A 86 -17.27 2.36 17.59
CA ASP A 86 -18.27 3.44 17.45
C ASP A 86 -17.75 4.56 16.54
N VAL A 87 -17.43 4.22 15.31
CA VAL A 87 -16.85 5.13 14.33
C VAL A 87 -17.94 6.01 13.70
N ASP A 88 -17.70 7.32 13.68
CA ASP A 88 -18.62 8.29 13.06
C ASP A 88 -18.35 8.48 11.56
N VAL A 89 -17.07 8.40 11.14
CA VAL A 89 -16.66 8.69 9.78
C VAL A 89 -15.66 7.65 9.28
N PHE A 90 -15.96 7.04 8.15
CA PHE A 90 -15.02 6.28 7.34
C PHE A 90 -14.46 7.19 6.25
N ALA A 91 -13.15 7.42 6.26
CA ALA A 91 -12.46 8.25 5.28
C ALA A 91 -11.47 7.44 4.46
N ILE A 92 -11.48 7.59 3.13
CA ILE A 92 -10.56 6.90 2.24
C ILE A 92 -10.25 7.77 1.01
N GLY A 93 -9.18 7.46 0.28
CA GLY A 93 -8.82 8.20 -0.91
C GLY A 93 -9.86 8.12 -2.03
N SER A 94 -9.98 9.16 -2.85
CA SER A 94 -10.94 9.27 -3.95
C SER A 94 -10.76 8.21 -5.05
N ASP A 95 -9.60 7.56 -5.13
CA ASP A 95 -9.38 6.41 -6.03
C ASP A 95 -10.38 5.25 -5.78
N TRP A 96 -10.98 5.23 -4.59
CA TRP A 96 -11.96 4.22 -4.16
C TRP A 96 -13.41 4.71 -4.20
N GLU A 97 -13.66 5.85 -4.83
CA GLU A 97 -15.00 6.46 -4.86
C GLU A 97 -16.08 5.45 -5.30
N GLY A 98 -17.16 5.40 -4.51
CA GLY A 98 -18.28 4.50 -4.71
C GLY A 98 -18.08 3.07 -4.19
N LYS A 99 -16.84 2.59 -4.01
CA LYS A 99 -16.57 1.20 -3.63
C LYS A 99 -16.90 0.86 -2.18
N PHE A 100 -16.98 1.87 -1.32
CA PHE A 100 -17.28 1.72 0.10
C PHE A 100 -18.62 2.35 0.50
N ASP A 101 -19.48 2.66 -0.47
CA ASP A 101 -20.79 3.26 -0.20
C ASP A 101 -21.71 2.35 0.65
N TYR A 102 -21.48 1.04 0.65
CA TYR A 102 -22.18 0.10 1.52
C TYR A 102 -21.95 0.37 3.01
N LEU A 103 -20.87 1.07 3.38
CA LEU A 103 -20.58 1.46 4.76
C LEU A 103 -21.44 2.63 5.25
N ARG A 104 -22.19 3.31 4.36
CA ARG A 104 -23.10 4.40 4.71
C ARG A 104 -24.25 3.99 5.63
N GLU A 105 -24.54 2.70 5.69
CA GLU A 105 -25.50 2.14 6.65
C GLU A 105 -25.00 2.22 8.10
N PHE A 106 -23.67 2.32 8.29
CA PHE A 106 -23.04 2.25 9.61
C PHE A 106 -22.40 3.57 10.06
N CYS A 107 -21.92 4.37 9.12
CA CYS A 107 -21.26 5.65 9.41
C CYS A 107 -21.27 6.58 8.19
N GLU A 108 -20.81 7.81 8.35
CA GLU A 108 -20.54 8.72 7.24
C GLU A 108 -19.36 8.22 6.43
N VAL A 109 -19.46 8.23 5.10
CA VAL A 109 -18.39 7.83 4.17
C VAL A 109 -17.88 9.05 3.42
N VAL A 110 -16.59 9.34 3.54
CA VAL A 110 -15.92 10.49 2.92
C VAL A 110 -14.79 10.02 2.02
N TYR A 111 -14.83 10.42 0.75
CA TYR A 111 -13.75 10.20 -0.20
C TYR A 111 -12.85 11.43 -0.27
N LEU A 112 -11.58 11.25 0.12
CA LEU A 112 -10.62 12.34 0.22
C LEU A 112 -9.88 12.55 -1.09
N PRO A 113 -9.67 13.80 -1.55
CA PRO A 113 -8.95 14.05 -2.78
C PRO A 113 -7.50 13.55 -2.70
N ARG A 114 -7.02 13.01 -3.81
CA ARG A 114 -5.66 12.49 -3.95
C ARG A 114 -4.65 13.64 -4.08
N THR A 115 -3.47 13.46 -3.47
CA THR A 115 -2.31 14.30 -3.77
C THR A 115 -1.72 13.88 -5.10
N GLN A 116 -1.72 14.77 -6.09
CA GLN A 116 -1.20 14.48 -7.43
C GLN A 116 0.33 14.31 -7.43
N GLY A 117 0.83 13.48 -8.35
CA GLY A 117 2.25 13.33 -8.61
C GLY A 117 3.03 12.40 -7.67
N ILE A 118 2.39 11.83 -6.63
CA ILE A 118 3.05 10.94 -5.67
C ILE A 118 2.27 9.64 -5.54
N SER A 119 2.94 8.51 -5.73
CA SER A 119 2.38 7.19 -5.47
C SER A 119 3.44 6.19 -5.04
N SER A 120 3.07 5.20 -4.23
CA SER A 120 3.98 4.10 -3.85
C SER A 120 4.46 3.32 -5.07
N THR A 121 3.65 3.22 -6.11
CA THR A 121 4.03 2.58 -7.38
C THR A 121 5.15 3.34 -8.08
N ALA A 122 5.06 4.67 -8.16
CA ALA A 122 6.11 5.50 -8.73
C ALA A 122 7.42 5.38 -7.92
N LEU A 123 7.33 5.38 -6.59
CA LEU A 123 8.51 5.20 -5.72
C LEU A 123 9.13 3.82 -5.87
N ARG A 124 8.33 2.74 -5.96
CA ARG A 124 8.85 1.38 -6.23
C ARG A 124 9.59 1.31 -7.55
N ASN A 125 9.07 1.95 -8.59
CA ASN A 125 9.69 1.98 -9.92
C ASN A 125 11.00 2.78 -9.93
N GLN A 126 11.10 3.85 -9.13
CA GLN A 126 12.35 4.61 -8.97
C GLN A 126 13.42 3.81 -8.22
N THR A 127 13.04 2.96 -7.27
CA THR A 127 13.97 2.15 -6.47
C THR A 127 14.40 0.87 -7.21
N GLN A 128 13.76 0.48 -8.29
CA GLN A 128 14.25 -0.56 -9.18
C GLN A 128 15.43 0.01 -9.98
N GLN A 129 16.64 -0.12 -9.45
CA GLN A 129 17.83 0.02 -10.26
C GLN A 129 17.79 -1.05 -11.35
N ILE A 130 17.53 -0.63 -12.57
CA ILE A 130 17.67 -1.52 -13.74
C ILE A 130 19.17 -1.72 -13.94
N VAL A 131 19.68 -2.82 -13.43
CA VAL A 131 21.04 -3.25 -13.75
C VAL A 131 20.99 -3.82 -15.16
N ARG A 132 21.54 -3.07 -16.12
CA ARG A 132 21.72 -3.55 -17.49
C ARG A 132 22.95 -4.43 -17.53
N LEU A 133 22.76 -5.73 -17.46
CA LEU A 133 23.83 -6.71 -17.60
C LEU A 133 23.98 -7.10 -19.07
N GLY A 134 25.10 -6.73 -19.69
CA GLY A 134 25.49 -7.19 -21.02
C GLY A 134 26.25 -8.51 -20.90
N ILE A 135 25.73 -9.60 -21.49
CA ILE A 135 26.43 -10.86 -21.60
C ILE A 135 27.01 -10.92 -23.00
N VAL A 136 28.34 -10.88 -23.09
CA VAL A 136 29.06 -11.01 -24.36
C VAL A 136 29.55 -12.46 -24.49
N GLY A 137 29.10 -13.16 -25.52
CA GLY A 137 29.47 -14.53 -25.83
C GLY A 137 28.33 -15.55 -25.68
N ALA A 138 28.19 -16.44 -26.64
CA ALA A 138 27.14 -17.48 -26.70
C ALA A 138 27.64 -18.85 -26.18
N GLY A 139 28.55 -18.86 -25.20
CA GLY A 139 29.11 -20.08 -24.64
C GLY A 139 28.19 -20.81 -23.66
N ARG A 140 28.60 -22.02 -23.20
CA ARG A 140 27.87 -22.86 -22.25
C ARG A 140 27.48 -22.14 -20.94
N ILE A 141 28.25 -21.13 -20.54
CA ILE A 141 27.97 -20.32 -19.31
C ILE A 141 26.76 -19.43 -19.55
N ALA A 142 26.65 -18.78 -20.71
CA ALA A 142 25.53 -17.94 -21.05
C ALA A 142 24.20 -18.73 -21.14
N SER A 143 24.25 -19.95 -21.68
CA SER A 143 23.07 -20.82 -21.78
C SER A 143 22.53 -21.31 -20.45
N ARG A 144 23.36 -21.33 -19.39
CA ARG A 144 22.93 -21.63 -18.01
C ARG A 144 22.49 -20.38 -17.26
N PHE A 145 23.25 -19.30 -17.36
CA PHE A 145 23.00 -18.08 -16.59
C PHE A 145 21.69 -17.39 -16.97
N VAL A 146 21.36 -17.34 -18.25
CA VAL A 146 20.14 -16.64 -18.72
C VAL A 146 18.84 -17.26 -18.19
N PRO A 147 18.65 -18.59 -18.23
CA PRO A 147 17.48 -19.21 -17.61
C PRO A 147 17.43 -19.00 -16.08
N GLU A 148 18.56 -19.14 -15.39
CA GLU A 148 18.63 -18.97 -13.93
C GLU A 148 18.34 -17.52 -13.51
N ALA A 149 18.87 -16.53 -14.24
CA ALA A 149 18.62 -15.12 -13.97
C ALA A 149 17.14 -14.73 -14.11
N SER A 150 16.38 -15.40 -14.98
CA SER A 150 14.96 -15.14 -15.19
C SER A 150 14.08 -15.56 -14.00
N PHE A 151 14.57 -16.44 -13.12
CA PHE A 151 13.88 -16.81 -11.87
C PHE A 151 14.10 -15.80 -10.73
N VAL A 152 15.02 -14.85 -10.88
CA VAL A 152 15.24 -13.81 -9.89
C VAL A 152 14.21 -12.69 -10.09
N SER A 153 13.45 -12.39 -9.06
CA SER A 153 12.45 -11.32 -9.10
C SER A 153 13.10 -9.98 -9.51
N GLY A 154 12.54 -9.34 -10.53
CA GLY A 154 13.02 -8.05 -11.04
C GLY A 154 14.05 -8.12 -12.17
N VAL A 155 14.38 -9.32 -12.66
CA VAL A 155 15.23 -9.50 -13.84
C VAL A 155 14.36 -9.70 -15.09
N TYR A 156 14.56 -8.87 -16.09
CA TYR A 156 13.86 -8.96 -17.37
C TYR A 156 14.88 -9.22 -18.51
N LEU A 157 14.66 -10.28 -19.26
CA LEU A 157 15.45 -10.55 -20.45
C LEU A 157 14.94 -9.68 -21.61
N LEU A 158 15.73 -8.70 -22.04
CA LEU A 158 15.35 -7.76 -23.10
C LEU A 158 15.66 -8.31 -24.50
N SER A 159 16.82 -8.96 -24.68
CA SER A 159 17.16 -9.63 -25.93
C SER A 159 18.38 -10.54 -25.76
N LEU A 160 18.46 -11.56 -26.59
CA LEU A 160 19.64 -12.41 -26.78
C LEU A 160 20.22 -12.10 -28.16
N ILE A 161 21.45 -11.57 -28.19
CA ILE A 161 22.16 -11.37 -29.42
C ILE A 161 23.12 -12.55 -29.59
N HIS A 162 22.88 -13.41 -30.58
CA HIS A 162 23.84 -14.42 -31.03
C HIS A 162 24.91 -13.75 -31.87
N ILE A 163 26.15 -13.83 -31.42
CA ILE A 163 27.32 -13.47 -32.18
C ILE A 163 27.91 -14.74 -32.75
#